data_ce27aec2c740f5619afb10f18fa955b3
#
_entry.id   ce27aec2c740f5619afb10f18fa955b3
#
_cell.length_a   1.000
_cell.length_b   1.000
_cell.length_c   1.000
_cell.angle_alpha   90.00
_cell.angle_beta   90.00
_cell.angle_gamma   90.00
#
_symmetry.space_group_name_H-M   'P 1'
#
loop_
_entity.id
_entity.type
_entity.pdbx_description
1 polymer ?
#
loop_
_entity_poly.entity_id
_entity_poly.type
_entity_poly.pdbx_seq_one_letter_code
_entity_poly.pdbx_strand_id
1 'polypeptide(L)'
;MLAKGFGADKNKPAAAKRDKGKKAIKSNKTPAASAPCPCFSGNPYGECCKPFHDGEKGAQPVQVMRARYAAYSCNMPQFIMKSTHPEHEDYGKPGWRDDILVFCNNYKFTGLEVGKPEIDEETPGKALVYFTAMMAGAKGDGAVSFDERSIFLLTEEGEWRYKAPDANYEESVHVISKRKYNATAKKDKPSGFSAR
;
A
#
# COMPACT_ATOMS: atom_id res chain seq x y z
N MET A 1 12.67 17.68 -0.78
CA MET A 1 13.09 16.32 -0.43
C MET A 1 12.00 15.70 0.42
N LEU A 2 11.05 15.03 -0.18
CA LEU A 2 9.96 14.31 0.48
C LEU A 2 10.00 12.90 -0.07
N ALA A 3 11.00 12.16 0.33
CA ALA A 3 11.08 10.75 0.03
C ALA A 3 10.87 9.99 1.31
N LYS A 4 9.72 9.36 1.43
CA LYS A 4 9.65 8.13 2.21
C LYS A 4 8.43 7.37 1.77
N GLY A 5 8.73 6.37 0.96
CA GLY A 5 7.80 5.42 0.45
C GLY A 5 6.78 4.92 1.46
N PHE A 6 5.89 4.05 1.09
CA PHE A 6 4.82 3.46 1.93
C PHE A 6 5.26 3.00 3.35
N GLY A 7 6.39 3.48 3.81
CA GLY A 7 7.04 3.06 5.02
C GLY A 7 7.22 4.08 6.12
N ALA A 8 7.24 5.35 5.94
CA ALA A 8 7.25 6.31 7.06
C ALA A 8 7.40 7.75 6.58
N ASP A 9 6.41 8.55 6.83
CA ASP A 9 6.50 10.01 6.70
C ASP A 9 7.32 10.56 7.89
N LYS A 10 8.54 11.09 7.62
CA LYS A 10 9.38 11.76 8.63
C LYS A 10 8.95 13.21 8.91
N ASN A 11 7.91 13.71 8.29
CA ASN A 11 7.28 14.96 8.69
C ASN A 11 6.32 14.73 9.87
N LYS A 12 6.91 14.37 11.01
CA LYS A 12 6.23 14.34 12.30
C LYS A 12 5.95 15.80 12.71
N PRO A 13 4.71 16.26 12.76
CA PRO A 13 4.40 17.46 13.50
C PRO A 13 4.76 17.20 14.97
N ALA A 14 5.41 18.19 15.59
CA ALA A 14 5.89 18.13 16.97
C ALA A 14 4.83 17.54 17.91
N ALA A 15 5.30 16.72 18.85
CA ALA A 15 4.54 15.95 19.81
C ALA A 15 3.31 16.71 20.35
N ALA A 16 2.14 16.45 19.78
CA ALA A 16 0.87 16.79 20.39
C ALA A 16 0.69 15.87 21.60
N LYS A 17 0.40 16.49 22.75
CA LYS A 17 0.17 15.84 24.04
C LYS A 17 -0.77 14.65 23.86
N ARG A 18 -0.35 13.46 24.34
CA ARG A 18 -1.13 12.24 24.35
C ARG A 18 -2.44 12.47 25.07
N ASP A 19 -3.49 12.69 24.32
CA ASP A 19 -4.86 12.61 24.83
C ASP A 19 -5.21 11.13 25.01
N LYS A 20 -5.51 10.73 26.25
CA LYS A 20 -5.82 9.37 26.66
C LYS A 20 -7.25 8.94 26.27
N GLY A 21 -7.67 9.26 25.07
CA GLY A 21 -8.87 8.70 24.48
C GLY A 21 -8.51 7.41 23.73
N LYS A 22 -8.74 6.24 24.33
CA LYS A 22 -8.70 4.95 23.64
C LYS A 22 -9.70 4.95 22.47
N LYS A 23 -9.34 5.51 21.30
CA LYS A 23 -10.07 5.24 20.07
C LYS A 23 -9.94 3.76 19.78
N ALA A 24 -11.07 3.04 19.79
CA ALA A 24 -11.15 1.63 19.44
C ALA A 24 -10.40 1.41 18.10
N ILE A 25 -9.41 0.54 18.13
CA ILE A 25 -8.68 0.06 16.96
C ILE A 25 -9.74 -0.54 16.04
N LYS A 26 -10.01 0.10 14.90
CA LYS A 26 -10.96 -0.44 13.93
C LYS A 26 -10.45 -1.80 13.50
N SER A 27 -11.28 -2.83 13.69
CA SER A 27 -11.00 -4.20 13.25
C SER A 27 -10.63 -4.25 11.77
N ASN A 28 -9.80 -5.22 11.39
CA ASN A 28 -9.44 -5.52 10.01
C ASN A 28 -10.70 -5.52 9.13
N LYS A 29 -10.71 -4.68 8.09
CA LYS A 29 -11.80 -4.60 7.14
C LYS A 29 -11.52 -5.50 5.94
N THR A 30 -11.33 -6.79 6.20
CA THR A 30 -11.08 -7.77 5.15
C THR A 30 -12.33 -7.92 4.28
N PRO A 31 -12.25 -7.76 2.95
CA PRO A 31 -13.40 -7.96 2.07
C PRO A 31 -13.83 -9.43 2.04
N ALA A 32 -15.06 -9.69 1.58
CA ALA A 32 -15.46 -11.05 1.21
C ALA A 32 -14.56 -11.58 0.07
N ALA A 33 -14.34 -12.89 0.01
CA ALA A 33 -13.49 -13.49 -1.01
C ALA A 33 -13.94 -13.18 -2.45
N SER A 34 -15.25 -13.09 -2.68
CA SER A 34 -15.86 -12.75 -3.98
C SER A 34 -15.88 -11.24 -4.29
N ALA A 35 -15.55 -10.38 -3.32
CA ALA A 35 -15.52 -8.94 -3.55
C ALA A 35 -14.32 -8.51 -4.41
N PRO A 36 -14.41 -7.38 -5.14
CA PRO A 36 -13.25 -6.83 -5.86
C PRO A 36 -12.05 -6.64 -4.93
N CYS A 37 -10.87 -7.00 -5.41
CA CYS A 37 -9.66 -6.88 -4.60
C CYS A 37 -9.30 -5.41 -4.34
N PRO A 38 -9.00 -5.02 -3.09
CA PRO A 38 -8.59 -3.65 -2.75
C PRO A 38 -7.29 -3.20 -3.43
N CYS A 39 -6.55 -4.10 -4.07
CA CYS A 39 -5.36 -3.76 -4.87
C CYS A 39 -5.68 -3.25 -6.28
N PHE A 40 -6.95 -3.12 -6.64
CA PHE A 40 -7.40 -2.61 -7.95
C PHE A 40 -6.88 -3.43 -9.15
N SER A 41 -6.63 -4.75 -8.96
CA SER A 41 -6.27 -5.65 -10.07
C SER A 41 -7.45 -5.99 -10.98
N GLY A 42 -8.69 -5.75 -10.55
CA GLY A 42 -9.91 -6.22 -11.21
C GLY A 42 -10.33 -7.64 -10.79
N ASN A 43 -9.48 -8.42 -10.15
CA ASN A 43 -9.77 -9.78 -9.72
C ASN A 43 -10.51 -9.81 -8.37
N PRO A 44 -11.25 -10.89 -8.06
CA PRO A 44 -11.80 -11.12 -6.73
C PRO A 44 -10.68 -11.21 -5.67
N TYR A 45 -10.94 -10.71 -4.47
CA TYR A 45 -9.97 -10.71 -3.37
C TYR A 45 -9.47 -12.12 -3.04
N GLY A 46 -10.37 -13.12 -3.05
CA GLY A 46 -10.05 -14.52 -2.77
C GLY A 46 -9.04 -15.14 -3.72
N GLU A 47 -9.00 -14.67 -4.97
CA GLU A 47 -8.12 -15.17 -6.04
C GLU A 47 -6.92 -14.25 -6.27
N CYS A 48 -6.78 -13.17 -5.49
CA CYS A 48 -5.78 -12.15 -5.69
C CYS A 48 -4.87 -11.98 -4.45
N CYS A 49 -5.23 -11.08 -3.52
CA CYS A 49 -4.37 -10.78 -2.38
C CYS A 49 -4.64 -11.65 -1.15
N LYS A 50 -5.83 -12.24 -1.04
CA LYS A 50 -6.20 -13.07 0.12
C LYS A 50 -5.27 -14.24 0.37
N PRO A 51 -4.87 -15.07 -0.63
CA PRO A 51 -3.94 -16.17 -0.40
C PRO A 51 -2.64 -15.71 0.29
N PHE A 52 -2.06 -14.61 -0.17
CA PHE A 52 -0.84 -14.05 0.42
C PHE A 52 -1.08 -13.49 1.83
N HIS A 53 -2.23 -12.84 2.08
CA HIS A 53 -2.61 -12.38 3.40
C HIS A 53 -2.81 -13.54 4.39
N ASP A 54 -3.26 -14.69 3.90
CA ASP A 54 -3.42 -15.93 4.68
C ASP A 54 -2.10 -16.71 4.85
N GLY A 55 -1.02 -16.27 4.19
CA GLY A 55 0.32 -16.83 4.38
C GLY A 55 0.85 -17.69 3.24
N GLU A 56 0.18 -17.72 2.08
CA GLU A 56 0.73 -18.36 0.88
C GLU A 56 2.09 -17.75 0.53
N LYS A 57 3.03 -18.62 0.16
CA LYS A 57 4.39 -18.26 -0.21
C LYS A 57 4.55 -18.16 -1.73
N GLY A 58 5.72 -17.70 -2.17
CA GLY A 58 6.10 -17.66 -3.58
C GLY A 58 5.55 -16.45 -4.35
N ALA A 59 5.02 -15.44 -3.65
CA ALA A 59 4.60 -14.20 -4.28
C ALA A 59 5.76 -13.51 -5.02
N GLN A 60 5.54 -13.13 -6.27
CA GLN A 60 6.48 -12.32 -7.04
C GLN A 60 6.46 -10.85 -6.57
N PRO A 61 7.48 -10.02 -6.85
CA PRO A 61 7.56 -8.63 -6.36
C PRO A 61 6.31 -7.81 -6.61
N VAL A 62 5.71 -7.90 -7.80
CA VAL A 62 4.44 -7.22 -8.13
C VAL A 62 3.27 -7.70 -7.27
N GLN A 63 3.21 -9.01 -7.00
CA GLN A 63 2.15 -9.58 -6.15
C GLN A 63 2.32 -9.11 -4.69
N VAL A 64 3.57 -9.07 -4.19
CA VAL A 64 3.87 -8.52 -2.86
C VAL A 64 3.45 -7.05 -2.79
N MET A 65 3.77 -6.24 -3.82
CA MET A 65 3.36 -4.83 -3.86
C MET A 65 1.84 -4.67 -3.80
N ARG A 66 1.10 -5.43 -4.64
CA ARG A 66 -0.36 -5.42 -4.64
C ARG A 66 -0.95 -5.88 -3.31
N ALA A 67 -0.41 -6.95 -2.72
CA ALA A 67 -0.86 -7.45 -1.43
C ALA A 67 -0.58 -6.44 -0.30
N ARG A 68 0.56 -5.74 -0.32
CA ARG A 68 0.86 -4.67 0.64
C ARG A 68 -0.11 -3.50 0.53
N TYR A 69 -0.41 -3.03 -0.69
CA TYR A 69 -1.40 -1.98 -0.91
C TYR A 69 -2.78 -2.39 -0.38
N ALA A 70 -3.24 -3.61 -0.70
CA ALA A 70 -4.49 -4.15 -0.17
C ALA A 70 -4.47 -4.27 1.37
N ALA A 71 -3.33 -4.63 1.95
CA ALA A 71 -3.16 -4.71 3.40
C ALA A 71 -3.26 -3.34 4.09
N TYR A 72 -2.71 -2.28 3.49
CA TYR A 72 -2.92 -0.90 3.97
C TYR A 72 -4.41 -0.52 3.92
N SER A 73 -5.08 -0.79 2.80
CA SER A 73 -6.52 -0.54 2.63
C SER A 73 -7.38 -1.31 3.65
N CYS A 74 -6.98 -2.53 3.99
CA CYS A 74 -7.68 -3.42 4.91
C CYS A 74 -7.24 -3.27 6.38
N ASN A 75 -6.34 -2.36 6.70
CA ASN A 75 -5.83 -2.14 8.06
C ASN A 75 -5.14 -3.38 8.66
N MET A 76 -4.23 -4.01 7.89
CA MET A 76 -3.51 -5.25 8.23
C MET A 76 -2.02 -5.00 8.52
N PRO A 77 -1.66 -4.33 9.63
CA PRO A 77 -0.27 -3.94 9.91
C PRO A 77 0.67 -5.15 10.02
N GLN A 78 0.17 -6.31 10.48
CA GLN A 78 1.01 -7.52 10.61
C GLN A 78 1.50 -8.00 9.24
N PHE A 79 0.65 -7.96 8.21
CA PHE A 79 1.08 -8.33 6.85
C PHE A 79 2.10 -7.33 6.31
N ILE A 80 1.88 -6.03 6.52
CA ILE A 80 2.83 -4.99 6.11
C ILE A 80 4.20 -5.25 6.73
N MET A 81 4.25 -5.46 8.05
CA MET A 81 5.49 -5.75 8.78
C MET A 81 6.16 -7.04 8.29
N LYS A 82 5.39 -8.12 8.12
CA LYS A 82 5.90 -9.42 7.66
C LYS A 82 6.47 -9.36 6.24
N SER A 83 5.83 -8.58 5.36
CA SER A 83 6.25 -8.42 3.96
C SER A 83 7.32 -7.33 3.75
N THR A 84 7.88 -6.80 4.83
CA THR A 84 8.99 -5.85 4.82
C THR A 84 10.31 -6.58 5.10
N HIS A 85 11.34 -6.25 4.33
CA HIS A 85 12.66 -6.85 4.45
C HIS A 85 13.36 -6.38 5.73
N PRO A 86 14.15 -7.24 6.42
CA PRO A 86 14.88 -6.84 7.64
C PRO A 86 15.81 -5.63 7.47
N GLU A 87 16.29 -5.37 6.27
CA GLU A 87 17.10 -4.19 5.97
C GLU A 87 16.29 -2.88 5.83
N HIS A 88 14.98 -2.91 6.00
CA HIS A 88 14.19 -1.68 6.00
C HIS A 88 14.48 -0.84 7.25
N GLU A 89 14.56 0.48 7.08
CA GLU A 89 14.94 1.39 8.17
C GLU A 89 14.06 1.31 9.42
N ASP A 90 12.78 0.97 9.28
CA ASP A 90 11.83 0.86 10.41
C ASP A 90 11.65 -0.56 10.93
N TYR A 91 12.34 -1.54 10.34
CA TYR A 91 12.18 -2.93 10.73
C TYR A 91 12.51 -3.14 12.23
N GLY A 92 11.55 -3.68 12.97
CA GLY A 92 11.71 -3.94 14.40
C GLY A 92 11.69 -2.72 15.33
N LYS A 93 11.50 -1.50 14.80
CA LYS A 93 11.43 -0.30 15.64
C LYS A 93 10.19 -0.29 16.54
N PRO A 94 10.32 0.16 17.79
CA PRO A 94 9.18 0.39 18.66
C PRO A 94 8.19 1.40 18.04
N GLY A 95 6.89 1.08 18.09
CA GLY A 95 5.84 1.96 17.58
C GLY A 95 5.55 1.82 16.08
N TRP A 96 6.37 1.11 15.30
CA TRP A 96 6.17 0.96 13.85
C TRP A 96 4.76 0.44 13.47
N ARG A 97 4.23 -0.53 14.23
CA ARG A 97 2.85 -1.01 14.04
C ARG A 97 1.82 0.11 14.18
N ASP A 98 1.99 0.97 15.16
CA ASP A 98 1.07 2.05 15.43
C ASP A 98 1.18 3.15 14.36
N ASP A 99 2.36 3.42 13.84
CA ASP A 99 2.59 4.34 12.72
C ASP A 99 1.89 3.83 11.45
N ILE A 100 1.97 2.52 11.14
CA ILE A 100 1.21 1.89 10.05
C ILE A 100 -0.29 2.09 10.25
N LEU A 101 -0.82 1.85 11.45
CA LEU A 101 -2.23 2.02 11.76
C LEU A 101 -2.69 3.47 11.62
N VAL A 102 -1.87 4.42 12.04
CA VAL A 102 -2.14 5.86 11.84
C VAL A 102 -2.26 6.18 10.35
N PHE A 103 -1.34 5.68 9.54
CA PHE A 103 -1.39 5.85 8.08
C PHE A 103 -2.67 5.25 7.49
N CYS A 104 -2.98 3.98 7.79
CA CYS A 104 -4.19 3.31 7.32
C CYS A 104 -5.49 4.04 7.67
N ASN A 105 -5.53 4.71 8.83
CA ASN A 105 -6.72 5.42 9.30
C ASN A 105 -6.85 6.84 8.72
N ASN A 106 -5.74 7.43 8.27
CA ASN A 106 -5.73 8.78 7.72
C ASN A 106 -6.07 8.82 6.23
N TYR A 107 -5.97 7.69 5.54
CA TYR A 107 -6.19 7.64 4.10
C TYR A 107 -7.23 6.58 3.71
N LYS A 108 -7.95 6.87 2.62
CA LYS A 108 -8.74 5.91 1.85
C LYS A 108 -7.96 5.58 0.59
N PHE A 109 -7.71 4.34 0.36
CA PHE A 109 -6.98 3.82 -0.80
C PHE A 109 -7.95 3.72 -1.97
N THR A 110 -7.68 4.43 -3.07
CA THR A 110 -8.65 4.69 -4.14
C THR A 110 -8.20 4.21 -5.51
N GLY A 111 -6.95 3.78 -5.65
CA GLY A 111 -6.43 3.25 -6.91
C GLY A 111 -4.97 2.83 -6.79
N LEU A 112 -4.58 1.82 -7.57
CA LEU A 112 -3.20 1.36 -7.69
C LEU A 112 -2.92 0.92 -9.12
N GLU A 113 -1.92 1.54 -9.73
CA GLU A 113 -1.32 1.08 -10.96
C GLU A 113 0.05 0.50 -10.64
N VAL A 114 0.39 -0.66 -11.20
CA VAL A 114 1.68 -1.32 -10.97
C VAL A 114 2.26 -1.74 -12.30
N GLY A 115 3.48 -1.29 -12.57
CA GLY A 115 4.26 -1.65 -13.73
C GLY A 115 4.80 -3.09 -13.68
N LYS A 116 5.49 -3.47 -14.74
CA LYS A 116 6.22 -4.74 -14.77
C LYS A 116 7.43 -4.64 -13.82
N PRO A 117 7.80 -5.74 -13.13
CA PRO A 117 8.99 -5.74 -12.31
C PRO A 117 10.24 -5.70 -13.19
N GLU A 118 11.24 -4.96 -12.77
CA GLU A 118 12.59 -4.97 -13.33
C GLU A 118 13.45 -5.84 -12.40
N ILE A 119 13.92 -6.98 -12.89
CA ILE A 119 14.88 -7.81 -12.14
C ILE A 119 16.26 -7.25 -12.36
N ASP A 120 16.96 -6.98 -11.28
CA ASP A 120 18.33 -6.46 -11.35
C ASP A 120 19.28 -7.60 -11.69
N GLU A 121 19.83 -7.58 -12.92
CA GLU A 121 20.74 -8.63 -13.39
C GLU A 121 22.11 -8.57 -12.71
N GLU A 122 22.52 -7.40 -12.25
CA GLU A 122 23.81 -7.18 -11.56
C GLU A 122 23.75 -7.57 -10.07
N THR A 123 22.54 -7.56 -9.49
CA THR A 123 22.32 -7.87 -8.08
C THR A 123 21.30 -9.02 -7.96
N PRO A 124 21.73 -10.27 -7.98
CA PRO A 124 20.83 -11.41 -7.81
C PRO A 124 19.98 -11.28 -6.54
N GLY A 125 18.68 -11.52 -6.67
CA GLY A 125 17.75 -11.37 -5.53
C GLY A 125 17.29 -9.93 -5.27
N LYS A 126 17.52 -8.99 -6.19
CA LYS A 126 16.96 -7.65 -6.18
C LYS A 126 16.00 -7.45 -7.34
N ALA A 127 14.89 -6.79 -7.07
CA ALA A 127 13.91 -6.39 -8.08
C ALA A 127 13.41 -4.96 -7.78
N LEU A 128 13.07 -4.26 -8.85
CA LEU A 128 12.47 -2.93 -8.80
C LEU A 128 11.01 -3.03 -9.28
N VAL A 129 10.10 -2.40 -8.57
CA VAL A 129 8.69 -2.32 -8.95
C VAL A 129 8.26 -0.87 -8.96
N TYR A 130 7.89 -0.39 -10.12
CA TYR A 130 7.26 0.91 -10.28
C TYR A 130 5.76 0.83 -9.99
N PHE A 131 5.21 1.79 -9.27
CA PHE A 131 3.78 1.90 -9.07
C PHE A 131 3.33 3.35 -8.87
N THR A 132 2.04 3.58 -9.16
CA THR A 132 1.31 4.80 -8.82
C THR A 132 0.23 4.44 -7.82
N ALA A 133 0.29 5.00 -6.62
CA ALA A 133 -0.74 4.83 -5.59
C ALA A 133 -1.63 6.06 -5.49
N MET A 134 -2.94 5.84 -5.44
CA MET A 134 -3.95 6.89 -5.33
C MET A 134 -4.65 6.77 -3.98
N MET A 135 -4.75 7.88 -3.26
CA MET A 135 -5.34 7.94 -1.94
C MET A 135 -6.16 9.22 -1.76
N ALA A 136 -7.13 9.17 -0.88
CA ALA A 136 -7.88 10.35 -0.43
C ALA A 136 -7.78 10.47 1.09
N GLY A 137 -7.65 11.67 1.60
CA GLY A 137 -7.70 11.92 3.04
C GLY A 137 -9.02 11.44 3.64
N ALA A 138 -8.97 10.69 4.73
CA ALA A 138 -10.17 10.12 5.37
C ALA A 138 -11.17 11.18 5.85
N LYS A 139 -10.69 12.39 6.11
CA LYS A 139 -11.50 13.56 6.52
C LYS A 139 -11.96 14.44 5.35
N GLY A 140 -11.69 14.03 4.12
CA GLY A 140 -12.03 14.78 2.93
C GLY A 140 -11.02 15.88 2.55
N ASP A 141 -9.78 15.77 3.03
CA ASP A 141 -8.70 16.76 2.86
C ASP A 141 -8.10 16.77 1.44
N GLY A 142 -8.77 16.14 0.49
CA GLY A 142 -8.32 16.04 -0.91
C GLY A 142 -7.87 14.64 -1.26
N ALA A 143 -7.44 14.49 -2.53
CA ALA A 143 -6.87 13.26 -3.04
C ALA A 143 -5.45 13.52 -3.51
N VAL A 144 -4.60 12.52 -3.33
CA VAL A 144 -3.21 12.54 -3.76
C VAL A 144 -2.91 11.28 -4.56
N SER A 145 -2.05 11.38 -5.55
CA SER A 145 -1.35 10.24 -6.12
C SER A 145 0.15 10.44 -5.94
N PHE A 146 0.85 9.36 -5.79
CA PHE A 146 2.30 9.41 -5.80
C PHE A 146 2.87 8.21 -6.58
N ASP A 147 3.98 8.47 -7.21
CA ASP A 147 4.72 7.50 -7.98
C ASP A 147 5.96 7.09 -7.19
N GLU A 148 6.23 5.79 -7.13
CA GLU A 148 7.40 5.25 -6.47
C GLU A 148 7.98 4.11 -7.29
N ARG A 149 9.31 4.00 -7.30
CA ARG A 149 10.02 2.79 -7.68
C ARG A 149 10.56 2.13 -6.42
N SER A 150 9.96 1.00 -6.05
CA SER A 150 10.28 0.27 -4.83
C SER A 150 11.34 -0.80 -5.08
N ILE A 151 12.27 -0.92 -4.15
CA ILE A 151 13.25 -2.02 -4.09
C ILE A 151 12.63 -3.17 -3.31
N PHE A 152 12.66 -4.36 -3.92
CA PHE A 152 12.34 -5.63 -3.29
C PHE A 152 13.59 -6.49 -3.23
N LEU A 153 13.80 -7.17 -2.10
CA LEU A 153 14.88 -8.12 -1.91
C LEU A 153 14.31 -9.50 -1.61
N LEU A 154 15.01 -10.50 -2.13
CA LEU A 154 14.74 -11.91 -1.85
C LEU A 154 15.41 -12.28 -0.52
N THR A 155 14.64 -12.84 0.42
CA THR A 155 15.17 -13.32 1.69
C THR A 155 15.85 -14.69 1.50
N GLU A 156 16.57 -15.15 2.54
CA GLU A 156 17.19 -16.49 2.55
C GLU A 156 16.15 -17.62 2.40
N GLU A 157 14.91 -17.36 2.86
CA GLU A 157 13.79 -18.30 2.70
C GLU A 157 13.13 -18.27 1.31
N GLY A 158 13.67 -17.48 0.38
CA GLY A 158 13.15 -17.34 -0.98
C GLY A 158 11.88 -16.50 -1.09
N GLU A 159 11.61 -15.62 -0.14
CA GLU A 159 10.46 -14.72 -0.15
C GLU A 159 10.88 -13.30 -0.58
N TRP A 160 10.19 -12.74 -1.57
CA TRP A 160 10.36 -11.34 -1.93
C TRP A 160 9.73 -10.43 -0.86
N ARG A 161 10.50 -9.44 -0.39
CA ARG A 161 10.03 -8.46 0.60
C ARG A 161 10.42 -7.05 0.20
N TYR A 162 9.55 -6.09 0.50
CA TYR A 162 9.80 -4.66 0.29
C TYR A 162 10.95 -4.18 1.17
N LYS A 163 11.92 -3.49 0.57
CA LYS A 163 13.04 -2.91 1.32
C LYS A 163 12.88 -1.41 1.53
N ALA A 164 12.78 -0.64 0.45
CA ALA A 164 12.78 0.83 0.50
C ALA A 164 12.36 1.40 -0.86
N PRO A 165 12.05 2.70 -0.94
CA PRO A 165 12.04 3.41 -2.20
C PRO A 165 13.45 3.39 -2.82
N ASP A 166 13.52 3.38 -4.14
CA ASP A 166 14.79 3.53 -4.84
C ASP A 166 15.22 5.00 -4.81
N ALA A 167 16.35 5.28 -4.15
CA ALA A 167 16.86 6.63 -4.00
C ALA A 167 17.29 7.28 -5.33
N ASN A 168 17.50 6.48 -6.40
CA ASN A 168 17.81 6.96 -7.74
C ASN A 168 16.59 7.32 -8.57
N TYR A 169 15.38 7.10 -8.02
CA TYR A 169 14.13 7.46 -8.66
C TYR A 169 13.57 8.73 -8.03
N GLU A 170 13.28 9.72 -8.86
CA GLU A 170 12.65 10.96 -8.41
C GLU A 170 11.15 10.71 -8.21
N GLU A 171 10.74 10.58 -6.96
CA GLU A 171 9.34 10.43 -6.60
C GLU A 171 8.55 11.68 -6.96
N SER A 172 7.38 11.51 -7.53
CA SER A 172 6.45 12.61 -7.80
C SER A 172 5.17 12.46 -6.99
N VAL A 173 4.80 13.51 -6.27
CA VAL A 173 3.54 13.58 -5.53
C VAL A 173 2.61 14.58 -6.21
N HIS A 174 1.48 14.11 -6.68
CA HIS A 174 0.49 14.92 -7.35
C HIS A 174 -0.76 15.09 -6.48
N VAL A 175 -1.08 16.34 -6.12
CA VAL A 175 -2.34 16.66 -5.46
C VAL A 175 -3.46 16.64 -6.49
N ILE A 176 -4.36 15.68 -6.38
CA ILE A 176 -5.54 15.59 -7.23
C ILE A 176 -6.61 16.49 -6.63
N SER A 177 -7.00 17.56 -7.34
CA SER A 177 -8.07 18.45 -6.87
C SER A 177 -9.39 17.68 -6.67
N LYS A 178 -10.19 18.07 -5.66
CA LYS A 178 -11.52 17.48 -5.38
C LYS A 178 -12.39 17.33 -6.63
N ARG A 179 -12.26 18.23 -7.60
CA ARG A 179 -13.04 18.26 -8.85
C ARG A 179 -12.67 17.13 -9.81
N LYS A 180 -11.37 16.81 -9.94
CA LYS A 180 -10.88 15.70 -10.80
C LYS A 180 -11.17 14.33 -10.19
N TYR A 181 -11.01 14.22 -8.86
CA TYR A 181 -11.29 12.99 -8.11
C TYR A 181 -12.76 12.54 -8.27
N ASN A 182 -13.72 13.47 -8.10
CA ASN A 182 -15.13 13.17 -8.27
C ASN A 182 -15.52 12.83 -9.72
N ALA A 183 -14.79 13.31 -10.72
CA ALA A 183 -15.02 13.00 -12.14
C ALA A 183 -14.54 11.58 -12.51
N THR A 184 -13.41 11.13 -11.97
CA THR A 184 -12.91 9.75 -12.16
C THR A 184 -13.77 8.74 -11.42
N ALA A 185 -14.13 9.00 -10.18
CA ALA A 185 -14.99 8.10 -9.38
C ALA A 185 -16.40 7.89 -9.97
N LYS A 186 -16.88 8.82 -10.80
CA LYS A 186 -18.17 8.67 -11.52
C LYS A 186 -18.07 7.86 -12.81
N LYS A 187 -16.88 7.73 -13.42
CA LYS A 187 -16.71 6.96 -14.66
C LYS A 187 -16.64 5.45 -14.43
N ASP A 188 -16.29 5.01 -13.25
CA ASP A 188 -16.13 3.59 -12.91
C ASP A 188 -17.40 2.92 -12.36
N LYS A 189 -18.56 3.56 -12.47
CA LYS A 189 -19.83 2.86 -12.25
C LYS A 189 -20.15 2.07 -13.51
N PRO A 190 -20.16 0.73 -13.48
CA PRO A 190 -20.62 -0.07 -14.60
C PRO A 190 -22.07 0.34 -14.91
N SER A 191 -22.29 0.86 -16.09
CA SER A 191 -23.61 1.15 -16.64
C SER A 191 -24.33 -0.19 -16.86
N GLY A 192 -25.37 -0.46 -16.06
CA GLY A 192 -26.50 -1.26 -16.47
C GLY A 192 -26.33 -2.77 -16.41
N PHE A 193 -26.78 -3.36 -15.31
CA PHE A 193 -27.54 -4.61 -15.38
C PHE A 193 -29.02 -4.24 -15.18
N SER A 194 -29.73 -4.04 -16.31
CA SER A 194 -31.16 -4.02 -16.35
C SER A 194 -31.63 -5.48 -16.33
N ALA A 195 -32.19 -5.91 -15.20
CA ALA A 195 -32.92 -7.16 -15.13
C ALA A 195 -34.19 -7.09 -16.01
N ARG A 196 -34.30 -8.00 -16.95
CA ARG A 196 -35.58 -8.50 -17.48
C ARG A 196 -35.70 -9.97 -17.19
#